data_e3848362d44f64036ccea922cfb5f8ad
#
_entry.id   e3848362d44f64036ccea922cfb5f8ad
#
_cell.length_a   1.000
_cell.length_b   1.000
_cell.length_c   1.000
_cell.angle_alpha   90.00
_cell.angle_beta   90.00
_cell.angle_gamma   90.00
#
_symmetry.space_group_name_H-M   'P 1'
#
loop_
_entity.id
_entity.type
_entity.pdbx_description
1 polymer ?
#
loop_
_entity_poly.entity_id
_entity_poly.type
_entity_poly.pdbx_seq_one_letter_code
_entity_poly.pdbx_strand_id
1 'polypeptide(L)'
;MAVKREKRTERVALPEVATLAAARWFAGKGRAVAGIEHVGGIAPDAARGASLVLVDVAYEDGGSERYALALRDGRECGGDDPLWAALAGWAGVEAVPSRSRFLAEDLSNTVVSLDDRLVLKLFRRLERGPHPEAELLGALAGFGQVPELVGVVDHDCMTIGLVEEFVAGVPVGWEELIARLAAGDDAPGEGADLGHVAAALHRQLAAALGVRLGRGEDVGTERATAATALADAGFVELEAAIGVRLAKLDHLAGAPLQRVHGDLHIGQVLRASQGLVVIDFEGDPSLPLAERSRERSPLVDLASLLLSLDHAGCAAARRQPSFDWRGWSSRARAACLSAYELEAGAVDRELLRALEVAKELRELVYASRWLPEWLYAPRTVLPILLEAGT
;
A
#
# COMPACT_ATOMS: atom_id res chain seq x y z
N MET A 1 5.94 31.22 16.91
CA MET A 1 7.03 31.30 17.91
C MET A 1 7.56 29.91 18.12
N ALA A 2 8.74 29.61 17.57
CA ALA A 2 9.34 28.28 17.68
C ALA A 2 9.91 28.08 19.08
N VAL A 3 9.35 27.18 19.85
CA VAL A 3 9.92 26.72 21.12
C VAL A 3 10.92 25.62 20.80
N LYS A 4 12.19 26.03 20.63
CA LYS A 4 13.33 25.11 20.78
C LYS A 4 13.37 24.67 22.25
N ARG A 5 13.03 23.41 22.49
CA ARG A 5 13.45 22.68 23.68
C ARG A 5 14.30 21.50 23.26
N GLU A 6 15.60 21.73 23.15
CA GLU A 6 16.61 20.69 23.33
C GLU A 6 16.40 20.14 24.75
N LYS A 7 15.88 18.94 24.86
CA LYS A 7 15.87 18.17 26.11
C LYS A 7 16.94 17.09 26.03
N ARG A 8 17.81 17.13 27.06
CA ARG A 8 18.74 16.10 27.53
C ARG A 8 18.38 14.70 27.00
N THR A 9 19.33 14.08 26.35
CA THR A 9 19.32 12.65 25.99
C THR A 9 19.26 11.81 27.26
N GLU A 10 18.07 11.62 27.83
CA GLU A 10 17.83 10.48 28.71
C GLU A 10 18.06 9.23 27.87
N ARG A 11 18.82 8.27 28.39
CA ARG A 11 19.02 6.99 27.73
C ARG A 11 17.65 6.30 27.66
N VAL A 12 17.02 6.35 26.50
CA VAL A 12 15.80 5.57 26.23
C VAL A 12 16.19 4.11 26.19
N ALA A 13 15.51 3.28 26.95
CA ALA A 13 15.68 1.84 26.87
C ALA A 13 15.17 1.38 25.49
N LEU A 14 16.04 0.77 24.70
CA LEU A 14 15.69 0.20 23.39
C LEU A 14 15.37 -1.30 23.54
N PRO A 15 14.51 -1.85 22.67
CA PRO A 15 14.30 -3.29 22.62
C PRO A 15 15.60 -4.02 22.21
N GLU A 16 15.72 -5.25 22.62
CA GLU A 16 16.83 -6.11 22.15
C GLU A 16 16.75 -6.34 20.64
N VAL A 17 17.90 -6.50 19.97
CA VAL A 17 17.99 -6.77 18.54
C VAL A 17 17.09 -7.94 18.12
N ALA A 18 17.09 -9.02 18.91
CA ALA A 18 16.29 -10.22 18.63
C ALA A 18 14.78 -9.92 18.64
N THR A 19 14.32 -9.08 19.57
CA THR A 19 12.91 -8.65 19.66
C THR A 19 12.51 -7.82 18.44
N LEU A 20 13.36 -6.87 18.04
CA LEU A 20 13.13 -6.05 16.85
C LEU A 20 13.09 -6.89 15.57
N ALA A 21 14.08 -7.76 15.38
CA ALA A 21 14.19 -8.62 14.21
C ALA A 21 13.03 -9.63 14.07
N ALA A 22 12.42 -10.03 15.19
CA ALA A 22 11.25 -10.91 15.22
C ALA A 22 9.95 -10.16 14.96
N ALA A 23 9.93 -8.83 15.07
CA ALA A 23 8.73 -8.03 14.87
C ALA A 23 8.19 -8.20 13.44
N ARG A 24 6.88 -8.37 13.30
CA ARG A 24 6.26 -8.65 11.98
C ARG A 24 6.40 -7.49 11.00
N TRP A 25 6.35 -6.26 11.50
CA TRP A 25 6.53 -5.02 10.74
C TRP A 25 7.99 -4.73 10.35
N PHE A 26 8.98 -5.46 10.88
CA PHE A 26 10.38 -5.22 10.60
C PHE A 26 10.72 -5.57 9.15
N ALA A 27 11.11 -4.57 8.35
CA ALA A 27 11.39 -4.74 6.92
C ALA A 27 12.72 -5.45 6.65
N GLY A 28 13.68 -5.38 7.59
CA GLY A 28 15.01 -6.00 7.49
C GLY A 28 15.04 -7.51 7.73
N LYS A 29 13.92 -8.23 7.58
CA LYS A 29 13.87 -9.68 7.77
C LYS A 29 14.87 -10.41 6.88
N GLY A 30 15.60 -11.35 7.50
CA GLY A 30 16.63 -12.14 6.81
C GLY A 30 17.99 -11.46 6.69
N ARG A 31 18.12 -10.17 7.10
CA ARG A 31 19.40 -9.48 7.20
C ARG A 31 19.94 -9.54 8.62
N ALA A 32 21.23 -9.81 8.78
CA ALA A 32 21.88 -9.80 10.09
C ALA A 32 22.03 -8.34 10.59
N VAL A 33 21.46 -8.05 11.76
CA VAL A 33 21.52 -6.72 12.38
C VAL A 33 22.85 -6.58 13.12
N ALA A 34 23.66 -5.60 12.72
CA ALA A 34 24.94 -5.26 13.35
C ALA A 34 24.76 -4.39 14.62
N GLY A 35 23.71 -3.56 14.66
CA GLY A 35 23.42 -2.71 15.82
C GLY A 35 22.18 -1.84 15.64
N ILE A 36 21.73 -1.26 16.76
CA ILE A 36 20.63 -0.31 16.84
C ILE A 36 21.14 0.95 17.55
N GLU A 37 20.95 2.11 16.94
CA GLU A 37 21.33 3.41 17.49
C GLU A 37 20.09 4.31 17.67
N HIS A 38 19.95 4.92 18.84
CA HIS A 38 18.95 5.94 19.09
C HIS A 38 19.36 7.26 18.43
N VAL A 39 18.53 7.78 17.54
CA VAL A 39 18.85 8.99 16.76
C VAL A 39 17.92 10.17 17.02
N GLY A 40 16.88 10.00 17.82
CA GLY A 40 15.93 11.06 18.15
C GLY A 40 14.55 10.57 18.51
N GLY A 41 13.56 11.45 18.47
CA GLY A 41 12.17 11.06 18.71
C GLY A 41 11.30 12.20 19.25
N ILE A 42 10.05 11.86 19.54
CA ILE A 42 9.00 12.72 20.09
C ILE A 42 8.59 12.18 21.45
N ALA A 43 8.72 12.99 22.49
CA ALA A 43 8.29 12.64 23.86
C ALA A 43 7.24 13.66 24.33
N PRO A 44 5.94 13.47 23.99
CA PRO A 44 4.90 14.39 24.41
C PRO A 44 4.65 14.27 25.92
N ASP A 45 4.54 15.40 26.63
CA ASP A 45 4.26 15.41 28.08
C ASP A 45 2.94 14.67 28.39
N ALA A 46 1.95 14.76 27.49
CA ALA A 46 0.67 14.08 27.62
C ALA A 46 0.78 12.54 27.52
N ALA A 47 1.85 12.00 26.96
CA ALA A 47 2.08 10.57 26.84
C ALA A 47 2.54 9.90 28.17
N ARG A 48 2.73 10.67 29.23
CA ARG A 48 3.02 10.18 30.59
C ARG A 48 4.16 9.15 30.64
N GLY A 49 5.30 9.50 30.01
CA GLY A 49 6.50 8.67 29.99
C GLY A 49 6.65 7.74 28.78
N ALA A 50 5.62 7.58 27.94
CA ALA A 50 5.79 6.95 26.65
C ALA A 50 6.38 7.93 25.63
N SER A 51 7.10 7.43 24.64
CA SER A 51 7.71 8.23 23.59
C SER A 51 7.73 7.48 22.25
N LEU A 52 7.71 8.27 21.17
CA LEU A 52 8.06 7.79 19.86
C LEU A 52 9.57 7.95 19.68
N VAL A 53 10.25 6.83 19.54
CA VAL A 53 11.72 6.76 19.48
C VAL A 53 12.14 6.48 18.05
N LEU A 54 13.09 7.24 17.53
CA LEU A 54 13.69 6.98 16.22
C LEU A 54 15.01 6.25 16.40
N VAL A 55 15.14 5.15 15.67
CA VAL A 55 16.35 4.32 15.70
C VAL A 55 16.88 4.07 14.30
N ASP A 56 18.21 4.06 14.16
CA ASP A 56 18.88 3.55 12.97
C ASP A 56 19.31 2.10 13.25
N VAL A 57 18.89 1.21 12.38
CA VAL A 57 19.27 -0.20 12.40
C VAL A 57 20.34 -0.41 11.34
N ALA A 58 21.56 -0.71 11.76
CA ALA A 58 22.67 -1.04 10.88
C ALA A 58 22.71 -2.56 10.61
N TYR A 59 23.09 -2.95 9.41
CA TYR A 59 23.18 -4.35 8.98
C TYR A 59 24.61 -4.77 8.70
N GLU A 60 24.94 -6.06 8.90
CA GLU A 60 26.27 -6.62 8.65
C GLU A 60 26.67 -6.59 7.17
N ASP A 61 25.69 -6.67 6.25
CA ASP A 61 25.88 -6.55 4.80
C ASP A 61 26.10 -5.10 4.32
N GLY A 62 26.10 -4.14 5.25
CA GLY A 62 26.18 -2.70 5.00
C GLY A 62 24.82 -2.07 4.87
N GLY A 63 24.82 -0.72 4.94
CA GLY A 63 23.60 0.07 4.92
C GLY A 63 22.90 0.15 6.28
N SER A 64 21.92 1.03 6.35
CA SER A 64 21.08 1.22 7.55
C SER A 64 19.67 1.61 7.13
N GLU A 65 18.70 1.32 7.99
CA GLU A 65 17.32 1.73 7.85
C GLU A 65 16.85 2.43 9.13
N ARG A 66 16.00 3.44 8.98
CA ARG A 66 15.42 4.16 10.12
C ARG A 66 14.04 3.63 10.44
N TYR A 67 13.78 3.47 11.75
CA TYR A 67 12.50 2.99 12.26
C TYR A 67 11.95 3.91 13.34
N ALA A 68 10.62 4.00 13.41
CA ALA A 68 9.88 4.61 14.50
C ALA A 68 9.31 3.54 15.44
N LEU A 69 9.64 3.67 16.73
CA LEU A 69 9.21 2.76 17.79
C LEU A 69 8.39 3.53 18.83
N ALA A 70 7.17 3.13 19.05
CA ALA A 70 6.33 3.67 20.12
C ALA A 70 6.63 2.88 21.41
N LEU A 71 7.38 3.48 22.34
CA LEU A 71 7.93 2.79 23.50
C LEU A 71 7.47 3.39 24.82
N ARG A 72 7.21 2.52 25.79
CA ARG A 72 7.06 2.80 27.23
C ARG A 72 7.97 1.85 27.99
N ASP A 73 8.90 2.39 28.76
CA ASP A 73 9.88 1.62 29.55
C ASP A 73 10.61 0.53 28.74
N GLY A 74 10.98 0.86 27.50
CA GLY A 74 11.72 -0.02 26.59
C GLY A 74 10.87 -1.11 25.90
N ARG A 75 9.53 -1.09 26.09
CA ARG A 75 8.58 -2.01 25.45
C ARG A 75 7.65 -1.28 24.51
N GLU A 76 7.17 -1.95 23.48
CA GLU A 76 6.17 -1.36 22.59
C GLU A 76 4.88 -1.02 23.34
N CYS A 77 4.32 0.16 23.02
CA CYS A 77 3.06 0.64 23.59
C CYS A 77 1.90 -0.24 23.13
N GLY A 78 0.97 -0.55 24.03
CA GLY A 78 -0.31 -1.17 23.69
C GLY A 78 -1.25 -0.24 22.94
N GLY A 79 -2.31 -0.78 22.35
CA GLY A 79 -3.28 -0.01 21.58
C GLY A 79 -4.04 1.06 22.39
N ASP A 80 -4.09 0.93 23.71
CA ASP A 80 -4.72 1.86 24.66
C ASP A 80 -3.75 2.87 25.30
N ASP A 81 -2.50 2.91 24.83
CA ASP A 81 -1.47 3.81 25.38
C ASP A 81 -1.81 5.30 25.10
N PRO A 82 -1.70 6.19 26.09
CA PRO A 82 -1.91 7.63 25.91
C PRO A 82 -1.01 8.29 24.85
N LEU A 83 0.07 7.64 24.45
CA LEU A 83 0.95 8.13 23.38
C LEU A 83 0.17 8.39 22.09
N TRP A 84 -0.79 7.54 21.75
CA TRP A 84 -1.53 7.66 20.50
C TRP A 84 -2.36 8.96 20.43
N ALA A 85 -3.06 9.27 21.54
CA ALA A 85 -3.78 10.54 21.64
C ALA A 85 -2.84 11.75 21.64
N ALA A 86 -1.67 11.62 22.27
CA ALA A 86 -0.67 12.68 22.30
C ALA A 86 -0.05 12.93 20.92
N LEU A 87 0.19 11.88 20.13
CA LEU A 87 0.66 12.01 18.73
C LEU A 87 -0.40 12.62 17.83
N ALA A 88 -1.69 12.29 18.02
CA ALA A 88 -2.78 12.97 17.31
C ALA A 88 -2.82 14.47 17.62
N GLY A 89 -2.65 14.86 18.89
CA GLY A 89 -2.48 16.26 19.27
C GLY A 89 -1.26 16.93 18.63
N TRP A 90 -0.16 16.19 18.46
CA TRP A 90 1.02 16.67 17.73
C TRP A 90 0.73 16.92 16.24
N ALA A 91 -0.12 16.09 15.64
CA ALA A 91 -0.61 16.27 14.26
C ALA A 91 -1.65 17.40 14.12
N GLY A 92 -2.00 18.11 15.20
CA GLY A 92 -2.93 19.23 15.18
C GLY A 92 -4.38 18.88 15.47
N VAL A 93 -4.68 17.66 15.96
CA VAL A 93 -6.03 17.29 16.42
C VAL A 93 -6.35 18.05 17.68
N GLU A 94 -7.33 18.98 17.62
CA GLU A 94 -7.70 19.85 18.75
C GLU A 94 -8.41 19.08 19.87
N ALA A 95 -9.33 18.18 19.53
CA ALA A 95 -10.07 17.36 20.49
C ALA A 95 -9.27 16.10 20.83
N VAL A 96 -8.60 16.09 21.99
CA VAL A 96 -7.81 14.94 22.43
C VAL A 96 -8.68 13.69 22.55
N PRO A 97 -8.35 12.62 21.79
CA PRO A 97 -9.10 11.36 21.87
C PRO A 97 -9.03 10.75 23.28
N SER A 98 -10.12 10.15 23.70
CA SER A 98 -10.25 9.55 25.04
C SER A 98 -9.97 8.04 25.05
N ARG A 99 -10.11 7.37 23.91
CA ARG A 99 -9.90 5.93 23.72
C ARG A 99 -9.05 5.69 22.48
N SER A 100 -8.18 4.70 22.59
CA SER A 100 -7.40 4.22 21.45
C SER A 100 -7.34 2.70 21.47
N ARG A 101 -7.27 2.09 20.28
CA ARG A 101 -7.09 0.65 20.11
C ARG A 101 -6.44 0.36 18.77
N PHE A 102 -5.68 -0.70 18.68
CA PHE A 102 -5.20 -1.16 17.38
C PHE A 102 -6.37 -1.57 16.48
N LEU A 103 -6.30 -1.20 15.20
CA LEU A 103 -7.25 -1.68 14.19
C LEU A 103 -6.82 -3.03 13.63
N ALA A 104 -5.51 -3.26 13.51
CA ALA A 104 -4.93 -4.54 13.14
C ALA A 104 -3.54 -4.67 13.79
N GLU A 105 -3.15 -5.89 14.15
CA GLU A 105 -1.89 -6.16 14.86
C GLU A 105 -0.75 -6.56 13.92
N ASP A 106 -1.05 -6.91 12.68
CA ASP A 106 -0.14 -7.62 11.78
C ASP A 106 0.23 -6.85 10.49
N LEU A 107 0.22 -5.52 10.56
CA LEU A 107 0.51 -4.64 9.42
C LEU A 107 1.98 -4.18 9.39
N SER A 108 2.44 -3.73 8.22
CA SER A 108 3.74 -3.06 8.04
C SER A 108 3.87 -1.77 8.87
N ASN A 109 2.74 -1.13 9.14
CA ASN A 109 2.59 0.08 9.95
C ASN A 109 1.75 -0.19 11.19
N THR A 110 1.79 0.71 12.18
CA THR A 110 0.87 0.66 13.32
C THR A 110 -0.35 1.52 13.01
N VAL A 111 -1.53 0.91 13.06
CA VAL A 111 -2.80 1.58 12.76
C VAL A 111 -3.69 1.56 13.99
N VAL A 112 -4.02 2.75 14.49
CA VAL A 112 -4.73 2.96 15.76
C VAL A 112 -6.02 3.71 15.52
N SER A 113 -7.15 3.13 15.91
CA SER A 113 -8.42 3.87 16.00
C SER A 113 -8.41 4.76 17.23
N LEU A 114 -8.87 5.99 17.05
CA LEU A 114 -9.02 7.00 18.08
C LEU A 114 -10.51 7.38 18.20
N ASP A 115 -11.16 6.96 19.27
CA ASP A 115 -12.60 7.15 19.55
C ASP A 115 -13.55 6.63 18.45
N ASP A 116 -13.08 5.71 17.59
CA ASP A 116 -13.77 5.26 16.37
C ASP A 116 -14.24 6.43 15.46
N ARG A 117 -13.47 7.52 15.45
CA ARG A 117 -13.68 8.72 14.65
C ARG A 117 -12.47 9.09 13.80
N LEU A 118 -11.27 8.77 14.27
CA LEU A 118 -10.02 9.04 13.59
C LEU A 118 -9.16 7.76 13.55
N VAL A 119 -8.29 7.71 12.58
CA VAL A 119 -7.22 6.69 12.48
C VAL A 119 -5.88 7.40 12.55
N LEU A 120 -5.03 7.00 13.48
CA LEU A 120 -3.61 7.35 13.48
C LEU A 120 -2.85 6.20 12.81
N LYS A 121 -2.16 6.49 11.72
CA LYS A 121 -1.23 5.57 11.05
C LYS A 121 0.20 6.00 11.37
N LEU A 122 0.96 5.15 12.04
CA LEU A 122 2.39 5.35 12.32
C LEU A 122 3.21 4.51 11.36
N PHE A 123 4.03 5.17 10.54
CA PHE A 123 4.96 4.52 9.62
C PHE A 123 6.15 3.96 10.40
N ARG A 124 6.35 2.65 10.29
CA ARG A 124 7.42 1.98 11.04
C ARG A 124 8.78 2.19 10.41
N ARG A 125 8.90 2.03 9.10
CA ARG A 125 10.12 2.32 8.34
C ARG A 125 10.05 3.72 7.78
N LEU A 126 11.07 4.52 8.08
CA LEU A 126 11.10 5.94 7.74
C LEU A 126 12.15 6.22 6.66
N GLU A 127 11.75 7.05 5.72
CA GLU A 127 12.62 7.61 4.69
C GLU A 127 12.49 9.15 4.71
N ARG A 128 13.52 9.86 4.23
CA ARG A 128 13.48 11.32 4.15
C ARG A 128 12.58 11.78 3.01
N GLY A 129 11.77 12.77 3.28
CA GLY A 129 10.84 13.37 2.32
C GLY A 129 9.39 13.25 2.76
N PRO A 130 8.47 13.86 2.00
CA PRO A 130 7.05 13.74 2.24
C PRO A 130 6.60 12.30 1.94
N HIS A 131 5.70 11.78 2.78
CA HIS A 131 5.13 10.47 2.55
C HIS A 131 4.04 10.54 1.48
N PRO A 132 3.99 9.60 0.48
CA PRO A 132 3.01 9.64 -0.60
C PRO A 132 1.57 9.67 -0.10
N GLU A 133 1.23 8.96 0.96
CA GLU A 133 -0.11 8.96 1.51
C GLU A 133 -0.55 10.33 2.04
N ALA A 134 0.33 11.03 2.76
CA ALA A 134 0.04 12.39 3.24
C ALA A 134 -0.15 13.39 2.07
N GLU A 135 0.66 13.26 1.03
CA GLU A 135 0.57 14.08 -0.19
C GLU A 135 -0.74 13.81 -0.95
N LEU A 136 -1.05 12.54 -1.19
CA LEU A 136 -2.21 12.15 -2.00
C LEU A 136 -3.53 12.44 -1.28
N LEU A 137 -3.65 12.10 0.01
CA LEU A 137 -4.84 12.45 0.80
C LEU A 137 -5.02 13.97 0.91
N GLY A 138 -3.94 14.73 1.08
CA GLY A 138 -4.00 16.19 1.05
C GLY A 138 -4.49 16.75 -0.28
N ALA A 139 -4.06 16.15 -1.40
CA ALA A 139 -4.49 16.54 -2.75
C ALA A 139 -5.95 16.12 -3.05
N LEU A 140 -6.47 15.11 -2.35
CA LEU A 140 -7.82 14.57 -2.50
C LEU A 140 -8.82 15.14 -1.47
N ALA A 141 -8.45 16.18 -0.74
CA ALA A 141 -9.32 16.80 0.25
C ALA A 141 -10.70 17.12 -0.35
N GLY A 142 -11.78 16.69 0.32
CA GLY A 142 -13.16 16.88 -0.12
C GLY A 142 -13.64 15.95 -1.25
N PHE A 143 -12.84 14.95 -1.65
CA PHE A 143 -13.26 14.00 -2.70
C PHE A 143 -14.38 13.04 -2.25
N GLY A 144 -14.47 12.71 -0.97
CA GLY A 144 -15.54 11.91 -0.39
C GLY A 144 -15.44 10.39 -0.65
N GLN A 145 -14.54 9.93 -1.52
CA GLN A 145 -14.25 8.52 -1.77
C GLN A 145 -12.87 8.09 -1.21
N VAL A 146 -12.31 8.90 -0.35
CA VAL A 146 -11.08 8.65 0.42
C VAL A 146 -11.27 9.18 1.84
N PRO A 147 -10.52 8.72 2.84
CA PRO A 147 -10.51 9.33 4.17
C PRO A 147 -10.03 10.79 4.09
N GLU A 148 -10.63 11.69 4.86
CA GLU A 148 -10.13 13.06 4.99
C GLU A 148 -8.85 13.07 5.84
N LEU A 149 -7.78 13.68 5.32
CA LEU A 149 -6.54 13.90 6.07
C LEU A 149 -6.77 14.99 7.12
N VAL A 150 -6.59 14.64 8.39
CA VAL A 150 -6.77 15.57 9.53
C VAL A 150 -5.45 16.23 9.91
N GLY A 151 -4.35 15.49 9.84
CA GLY A 151 -3.04 16.03 10.17
C GLY A 151 -1.90 15.08 9.91
N VAL A 152 -0.68 15.61 10.01
CA VAL A 152 0.55 14.85 9.74
C VAL A 152 1.49 14.97 10.93
N VAL A 153 2.14 13.87 11.29
CA VAL A 153 3.20 13.82 12.30
C VAL A 153 4.53 13.87 11.59
N ASP A 154 5.11 15.04 11.50
CA ASP A 154 6.42 15.26 10.88
C ASP A 154 7.52 15.47 11.93
N HIS A 155 8.72 14.95 11.65
CA HIS A 155 9.93 15.18 12.44
C HIS A 155 11.17 15.03 11.56
N ASP A 156 12.13 15.97 11.66
CA ASP A 156 13.41 15.94 10.93
C ASP A 156 13.29 15.70 9.40
N CYS A 157 12.35 16.40 8.75
CA CYS A 157 12.07 16.24 7.31
C CYS A 157 11.63 14.81 6.91
N MET A 158 11.01 14.09 7.82
CA MET A 158 10.37 12.80 7.60
C MET A 158 8.92 12.87 8.06
N THR A 159 8.03 12.28 7.30
CA THR A 159 6.68 12.01 7.76
C THR A 159 6.70 10.71 8.55
N ILE A 160 6.41 10.80 9.85
CA ILE A 160 6.43 9.65 10.77
C ILE A 160 5.06 8.97 10.84
N GLY A 161 4.01 9.74 10.61
CA GLY A 161 2.64 9.24 10.62
C GLY A 161 1.65 10.29 10.17
N LEU A 162 0.41 9.90 10.10
CA LEU A 162 -0.70 10.79 9.78
C LEU A 162 -1.94 10.44 10.62
N VAL A 163 -2.87 11.39 10.66
CA VAL A 163 -4.19 11.20 11.23
C VAL A 163 -5.21 11.47 10.15
N GLU A 164 -6.10 10.53 9.94
CA GLU A 164 -7.17 10.60 8.96
C GLU A 164 -8.53 10.26 9.59
N GLU A 165 -9.61 10.52 8.87
CA GLU A 165 -10.96 10.15 9.28
C GLU A 165 -11.10 8.62 9.38
N PHE A 166 -11.77 8.15 10.42
CA PHE A 166 -12.16 6.74 10.52
C PHE A 166 -13.37 6.46 9.63
N VAL A 167 -13.16 5.75 8.56
CA VAL A 167 -14.23 5.31 7.67
C VAL A 167 -14.86 4.03 8.23
N ALA A 168 -16.08 4.14 8.70
CA ALA A 168 -16.87 2.97 9.09
C ALA A 168 -17.33 2.22 7.82
N GLY A 169 -16.66 1.14 7.50
CA GLY A 169 -16.94 0.34 6.31
C GLY A 169 -16.55 -1.12 6.50
N VAL A 170 -17.08 -1.97 5.64
CA VAL A 170 -16.66 -3.36 5.50
C VAL A 170 -15.64 -3.39 4.36
N PRO A 171 -14.44 -3.96 4.54
CA PRO A 171 -13.53 -4.16 3.42
C PRO A 171 -14.27 -4.90 2.31
N VAL A 172 -14.27 -4.35 1.09
CA VAL A 172 -14.68 -5.11 -0.12
C VAL A 172 -13.81 -6.36 -0.25
N GLY A 173 -12.68 -6.28 0.39
CA GLY A 173 -11.54 -7.13 0.60
C GLY A 173 -11.73 -8.62 0.48
N TRP A 174 -10.59 -9.24 0.46
CA TRP A 174 -10.37 -10.65 0.16
C TRP A 174 -11.37 -11.59 0.83
N GLU A 175 -11.57 -11.47 2.15
CA GLU A 175 -12.34 -12.48 2.89
C GLU A 175 -13.84 -12.44 2.58
N GLU A 176 -14.42 -11.26 2.49
CA GLU A 176 -15.87 -11.14 2.21
C GLU A 176 -16.20 -11.57 0.78
N LEU A 177 -15.47 -11.01 -0.21
CA LEU A 177 -15.72 -11.36 -1.62
C LEU A 177 -15.46 -12.83 -1.87
N ILE A 178 -14.35 -13.39 -1.38
CA ILE A 178 -14.04 -14.81 -1.52
C ILE A 178 -15.12 -15.69 -0.87
N ALA A 179 -15.61 -15.32 0.32
CA ALA A 179 -16.65 -16.06 1.00
C ALA A 179 -18.00 -16.04 0.23
N ARG A 180 -18.38 -14.89 -0.32
CA ARG A 180 -19.56 -14.71 -1.17
C ARG A 180 -19.48 -15.57 -2.44
N LEU A 181 -18.36 -15.48 -3.15
CA LEU A 181 -18.12 -16.27 -4.37
C LEU A 181 -18.15 -17.78 -4.08
N ALA A 182 -17.50 -18.22 -3.00
CA ALA A 182 -17.51 -19.62 -2.59
C ALA A 182 -18.91 -20.11 -2.15
N ALA A 183 -19.76 -19.20 -1.68
CA ALA A 183 -21.17 -19.50 -1.36
C ALA A 183 -22.10 -19.47 -2.58
N GLY A 184 -21.58 -19.15 -3.78
CA GLY A 184 -22.35 -19.09 -5.02
C GLY A 184 -23.00 -17.73 -5.31
N ASP A 185 -22.63 -16.67 -4.58
CA ASP A 185 -22.99 -15.29 -4.91
C ASP A 185 -22.06 -14.79 -6.02
N ASP A 186 -22.60 -14.54 -7.20
CA ASP A 186 -21.86 -14.06 -8.38
C ASP A 186 -21.34 -12.60 -8.22
N ALA A 187 -21.63 -11.95 -7.10
CA ALA A 187 -21.24 -10.56 -6.79
C ALA A 187 -21.40 -9.62 -8.02
N PRO A 188 -22.61 -9.57 -8.63
CA PRO A 188 -22.82 -8.78 -9.83
C PRO A 188 -22.63 -7.29 -9.50
N GLY A 189 -21.94 -6.58 -10.36
CA GLY A 189 -21.64 -5.15 -10.17
C GLY A 189 -20.31 -4.85 -9.49
N GLU A 190 -19.72 -5.80 -8.76
CA GLU A 190 -18.45 -5.57 -8.04
C GLU A 190 -17.36 -5.02 -8.96
N GLY A 191 -17.17 -5.63 -10.13
CA GLY A 191 -16.20 -5.15 -11.11
C GLY A 191 -16.50 -3.73 -11.61
N ALA A 192 -17.76 -3.43 -11.92
CA ALA A 192 -18.15 -2.11 -12.40
C ALA A 192 -17.94 -1.02 -11.33
N ASP A 193 -18.36 -1.29 -10.10
CA ASP A 193 -18.18 -0.35 -8.97
C ASP A 193 -16.70 -0.01 -8.77
N LEU A 194 -15.82 -1.03 -8.84
CA LEU A 194 -14.36 -0.85 -8.74
C LEU A 194 -13.80 -0.04 -9.92
N GLY A 195 -14.29 -0.26 -11.13
CA GLY A 195 -13.90 0.52 -12.32
C GLY A 195 -14.27 2.00 -12.18
N HIS A 196 -15.48 2.30 -11.69
CA HIS A 196 -15.94 3.67 -11.47
C HIS A 196 -15.11 4.39 -10.39
N VAL A 197 -14.84 3.76 -9.25
CA VAL A 197 -14.06 4.39 -8.18
C VAL A 197 -12.61 4.64 -8.60
N ALA A 198 -11.99 3.72 -9.34
CA ALA A 198 -10.65 3.91 -9.86
C ALA A 198 -10.58 5.06 -10.88
N ALA A 199 -11.53 5.15 -11.81
CA ALA A 199 -11.59 6.24 -12.78
C ALA A 199 -11.81 7.60 -12.11
N ALA A 200 -12.72 7.66 -11.12
CA ALA A 200 -12.97 8.87 -10.35
C ALA A 200 -11.74 9.33 -9.57
N LEU A 201 -11.04 8.38 -8.91
CA LEU A 201 -9.78 8.64 -8.20
C LEU A 201 -8.72 9.23 -9.14
N HIS A 202 -8.47 8.57 -10.26
CA HIS A 202 -7.45 9.02 -11.23
C HIS A 202 -7.76 10.40 -11.79
N ARG A 203 -9.04 10.69 -12.08
CA ARG A 203 -9.47 12.02 -12.53
C ARG A 203 -9.20 13.09 -11.49
N GLN A 204 -9.48 12.82 -10.21
CA GLN A 204 -9.21 13.76 -9.12
C GLN A 204 -7.71 13.99 -8.91
N LEU A 205 -6.91 12.93 -8.90
CA LEU A 205 -5.46 13.04 -8.80
C LEU A 205 -4.86 13.82 -9.98
N ALA A 206 -5.32 13.57 -11.20
CA ALA A 206 -4.91 14.32 -12.39
C ALA A 206 -5.25 15.80 -12.28
N ALA A 207 -6.45 16.13 -11.79
CA ALA A 207 -6.89 17.50 -11.61
C ALA A 207 -6.10 18.25 -10.53
N ALA A 208 -5.77 17.57 -9.43
CA ALA A 208 -5.07 18.15 -8.29
C ALA A 208 -3.55 18.27 -8.50
N LEU A 209 -2.92 17.26 -9.09
CA LEU A 209 -1.45 17.13 -9.15
C LEU A 209 -0.89 17.22 -10.58
N GLY A 210 -1.77 17.23 -11.59
CA GLY A 210 -1.38 17.35 -12.99
C GLY A 210 -1.08 16.02 -13.66
N VAL A 211 -0.80 16.13 -14.96
CA VAL A 211 -0.47 15.01 -15.85
C VAL A 211 0.70 15.43 -16.72
N ARG A 212 1.65 14.52 -16.95
CA ARG A 212 2.71 14.69 -17.93
C ARG A 212 2.72 13.54 -18.93
N LEU A 213 3.45 13.69 -20.01
CA LEU A 213 3.70 12.59 -20.94
C LEU A 213 4.92 11.77 -20.50
N GLY A 214 4.80 10.48 -20.65
CA GLY A 214 5.87 9.52 -20.38
C GLY A 214 7.05 9.70 -21.36
N ARG A 215 8.25 9.41 -20.88
CA ARG A 215 9.52 9.51 -21.58
C ARG A 215 10.23 8.16 -21.59
N GLY A 216 11.33 8.06 -22.34
CA GLY A 216 12.15 6.85 -22.38
C GLY A 216 12.70 6.42 -21.01
N GLU A 217 12.96 7.36 -20.11
CA GLU A 217 13.39 7.08 -18.72
C GLU A 217 12.31 6.35 -17.92
N ASP A 218 11.03 6.69 -18.12
CA ASP A 218 9.89 6.01 -17.45
C ASP A 218 9.78 4.57 -17.95
N VAL A 219 9.93 4.34 -19.27
CA VAL A 219 10.01 3.00 -19.85
C VAL A 219 11.18 2.20 -19.25
N GLY A 220 12.35 2.84 -19.16
CA GLY A 220 13.56 2.22 -18.61
C GLY A 220 13.37 1.77 -17.16
N THR A 221 12.73 2.60 -16.33
CA THR A 221 12.44 2.28 -14.91
C THR A 221 11.48 1.12 -14.79
N GLU A 222 10.34 1.13 -15.48
CA GLU A 222 9.37 0.03 -15.41
C GLU A 222 9.96 -1.28 -15.93
N ARG A 223 10.76 -1.23 -17.01
CA ARG A 223 11.47 -2.40 -17.52
C ARG A 223 12.49 -2.95 -16.54
N ALA A 224 13.29 -2.10 -15.89
CA ALA A 224 14.27 -2.53 -14.90
C ALA A 224 13.59 -3.21 -13.70
N THR A 225 12.50 -2.64 -13.22
CA THR A 225 11.70 -3.22 -12.12
C THR A 225 11.13 -4.59 -12.51
N ALA A 226 10.56 -4.71 -13.72
CA ALA A 226 10.01 -5.97 -14.22
C ALA A 226 11.10 -7.02 -14.46
N ALA A 227 12.26 -6.63 -14.98
CA ALA A 227 13.40 -7.53 -15.21
C ALA A 227 13.96 -8.09 -13.88
N THR A 228 14.06 -7.25 -12.86
CA THR A 228 14.46 -7.70 -11.50
C THR A 228 13.45 -8.71 -10.96
N ALA A 229 12.15 -8.43 -11.05
CA ALA A 229 11.12 -9.36 -10.60
C ALA A 229 11.15 -10.68 -11.37
N LEU A 230 11.38 -10.65 -12.69
CA LEU A 230 11.51 -11.84 -13.52
C LEU A 230 12.71 -12.70 -13.11
N ALA A 231 13.86 -12.08 -12.90
CA ALA A 231 15.09 -12.78 -12.45
C ALA A 231 14.87 -13.44 -11.08
N ASP A 232 14.21 -12.75 -10.15
CA ASP A 232 13.90 -13.24 -8.81
C ASP A 232 12.83 -14.34 -8.80
N ALA A 233 11.87 -14.30 -9.74
CA ALA A 233 10.80 -15.28 -9.85
C ALA A 233 11.25 -16.64 -10.43
N GLY A 234 12.34 -16.68 -11.19
CA GLY A 234 12.98 -17.92 -11.68
C GLY A 234 12.16 -18.69 -12.74
N PHE A 235 11.28 -18.04 -13.50
CA PHE A 235 10.45 -18.66 -14.53
C PHE A 235 11.19 -18.79 -15.90
N VAL A 236 12.09 -19.76 -16.01
CA VAL A 236 12.87 -19.99 -17.23
C VAL A 236 11.97 -20.42 -18.42
N GLU A 237 10.95 -21.25 -18.17
CA GLU A 237 10.08 -21.77 -19.23
C GLU A 237 9.15 -20.70 -19.86
N LEU A 238 8.81 -19.65 -19.14
CA LEU A 238 7.92 -18.59 -19.58
C LEU A 238 8.66 -17.31 -19.99
N GLU A 239 9.97 -17.26 -19.83
CA GLU A 239 10.78 -16.05 -20.00
C GLU A 239 10.57 -15.37 -21.37
N ALA A 240 10.54 -16.17 -22.44
CA ALA A 240 10.33 -15.63 -23.80
C ALA A 240 8.95 -14.99 -23.98
N ALA A 241 7.89 -15.65 -23.46
CA ALA A 241 6.52 -15.13 -23.53
C ALA A 241 6.35 -13.87 -22.66
N ILE A 242 6.95 -13.86 -21.47
CA ILE A 242 7.00 -12.70 -20.58
C ILE A 242 7.72 -11.55 -21.28
N GLY A 243 8.88 -11.81 -21.89
CA GLY A 243 9.65 -10.81 -22.61
C GLY A 243 8.87 -10.12 -23.74
N VAL A 244 8.09 -10.88 -24.49
CA VAL A 244 7.19 -10.34 -25.55
C VAL A 244 6.15 -9.39 -24.95
N ARG A 245 5.55 -9.73 -23.82
CA ARG A 245 4.57 -8.87 -23.12
C ARG A 245 5.23 -7.63 -22.54
N LEU A 246 6.35 -7.78 -21.84
CA LEU A 246 7.08 -6.65 -21.23
C LEU A 246 7.66 -5.67 -22.27
N ALA A 247 7.89 -6.10 -23.53
CA ALA A 247 8.28 -5.20 -24.60
C ALA A 247 7.23 -4.11 -24.86
N LYS A 248 5.95 -4.35 -24.54
CA LYS A 248 4.85 -3.38 -24.68
C LYS A 248 4.88 -2.24 -23.65
N LEU A 249 5.76 -2.32 -22.64
CA LEU A 249 6.06 -1.18 -21.77
C LEU A 249 6.61 0.03 -22.55
N ASP A 250 7.05 -0.16 -23.81
CA ASP A 250 7.42 0.95 -24.71
C ASP A 250 6.28 1.93 -24.97
N HIS A 251 5.03 1.49 -24.87
CA HIS A 251 3.85 2.35 -24.96
C HIS A 251 3.75 3.39 -23.83
N LEU A 252 4.55 3.27 -22.75
CA LEU A 252 4.67 4.32 -21.74
C LEU A 252 5.25 5.62 -22.33
N ALA A 253 6.08 5.53 -23.36
CA ALA A 253 6.60 6.72 -24.03
C ALA A 253 5.44 7.44 -24.75
N GLY A 254 5.13 8.66 -24.30
CA GLY A 254 4.00 9.45 -24.78
C GLY A 254 2.66 9.15 -24.12
N ALA A 255 2.55 8.13 -23.27
CA ALA A 255 1.35 7.88 -22.48
C ALA A 255 1.18 8.93 -21.36
N PRO A 256 -0.06 9.23 -20.90
CA PRO A 256 -0.28 10.09 -19.75
C PRO A 256 0.23 9.43 -18.47
N LEU A 257 1.05 10.15 -17.71
CA LEU A 257 1.55 9.78 -16.38
C LEU A 257 1.09 10.80 -15.35
N GLN A 258 0.69 10.32 -14.20
CA GLN A 258 0.21 11.12 -13.07
C GLN A 258 0.58 10.46 -11.73
N ARG A 259 0.29 11.13 -10.64
CA ARG A 259 0.30 10.48 -9.33
C ARG A 259 -0.82 9.43 -9.31
N VAL A 260 -0.52 8.27 -8.74
CA VAL A 260 -1.41 7.10 -8.67
C VAL A 260 -1.43 6.59 -7.24
N HIS A 261 -2.36 5.72 -6.91
CA HIS A 261 -2.38 5.01 -5.63
C HIS A 261 -1.12 4.14 -5.46
N GLY A 262 -0.73 3.44 -6.53
CA GLY A 262 0.49 2.65 -6.61
C GLY A 262 0.40 1.21 -6.13
N ASP A 263 -0.66 0.87 -5.36
CA ASP A 263 -0.97 -0.50 -4.90
C ASP A 263 -2.48 -0.72 -4.76
N LEU A 264 -3.27 -0.25 -5.73
CA LEU A 264 -4.73 -0.34 -5.70
C LEU A 264 -5.21 -1.76 -5.99
N HIS A 265 -5.67 -2.45 -4.98
CA HIS A 265 -6.32 -3.77 -5.08
C HIS A 265 -7.60 -3.80 -4.24
N ILE A 266 -8.43 -4.84 -4.38
CA ILE A 266 -9.72 -4.91 -3.67
C ILE A 266 -9.60 -4.81 -2.14
N GLY A 267 -8.45 -5.17 -1.57
CA GLY A 267 -8.17 -5.03 -0.13
C GLY A 267 -8.02 -3.58 0.33
N GLN A 268 -7.78 -2.65 -0.59
CA GLN A 268 -7.66 -1.22 -0.31
C GLN A 268 -8.97 -0.45 -0.58
N VAL A 269 -10.08 -1.16 -0.72
CA VAL A 269 -11.39 -0.57 -0.95
C VAL A 269 -12.36 -0.99 0.15
N LEU A 270 -12.97 -0.02 0.81
CA LEU A 270 -14.02 -0.21 1.81
C LEU A 270 -15.38 0.04 1.19
N ARG A 271 -16.37 -0.79 1.53
CA ARG A 271 -17.78 -0.52 1.27
C ARG A 271 -18.37 0.18 2.49
N ALA A 272 -18.53 1.48 2.39
CA ALA A 272 -19.09 2.34 3.42
C ALA A 272 -20.54 2.75 3.08
N SER A 273 -21.22 3.44 3.99
CA SER A 273 -22.58 3.90 3.76
C SER A 273 -22.72 4.93 2.61
N GLN A 274 -21.65 5.69 2.36
CA GLN A 274 -21.56 6.67 1.26
C GLN A 274 -21.09 6.07 -0.08
N GLY A 275 -20.80 4.78 -0.16
CA GLY A 275 -20.28 4.10 -1.34
C GLY A 275 -18.90 3.50 -1.13
N LEU A 276 -18.16 3.29 -2.20
CA LEU A 276 -16.78 2.78 -2.11
C LEU A 276 -15.81 3.89 -1.69
N VAL A 277 -14.92 3.56 -0.76
CA VAL A 277 -13.86 4.44 -0.25
C VAL A 277 -12.52 3.74 -0.40
N VAL A 278 -11.57 4.39 -1.05
CA VAL A 278 -10.20 3.89 -1.24
C VAL A 278 -9.34 4.35 -0.06
N ILE A 279 -8.54 3.45 0.49
CA ILE A 279 -7.67 3.67 1.64
C ILE A 279 -6.23 3.25 1.32
N ASP A 280 -5.28 3.63 2.17
CA ASP A 280 -3.89 3.13 2.16
C ASP A 280 -3.08 3.59 0.94
N PHE A 281 -2.86 4.90 0.82
CA PHE A 281 -2.17 5.56 -0.29
C PHE A 281 -0.64 5.53 -0.20
N GLU A 282 -0.05 4.62 0.55
CA GLU A 282 1.41 4.55 0.69
C GLU A 282 2.14 4.00 -0.55
N GLY A 283 1.40 3.43 -1.50
CA GLY A 283 1.96 2.78 -2.68
C GLY A 283 2.56 1.41 -2.38
N ASP A 284 3.27 0.82 -3.36
CA ASP A 284 3.89 -0.50 -3.23
C ASP A 284 5.01 -0.46 -2.17
N PRO A 285 4.85 -1.10 -0.99
CA PRO A 285 5.82 -1.02 0.11
C PRO A 285 7.17 -1.69 -0.21
N SER A 286 7.24 -2.49 -1.27
CA SER A 286 8.50 -3.08 -1.74
C SER A 286 9.41 -2.07 -2.44
N LEU A 287 8.87 -0.90 -2.85
CA LEU A 287 9.60 0.16 -3.53
C LEU A 287 10.11 1.22 -2.55
N PRO A 288 11.27 1.85 -2.82
CA PRO A 288 11.72 3.03 -2.08
C PRO A 288 10.71 4.18 -2.17
N LEU A 289 10.70 5.07 -1.17
CA LEU A 289 9.81 6.22 -1.09
C LEU A 289 9.85 7.08 -2.37
N ALA A 290 11.05 7.34 -2.89
CA ALA A 290 11.23 8.13 -4.11
C ALA A 290 10.55 7.51 -5.33
N GLU A 291 10.52 6.19 -5.43
CA GLU A 291 9.83 5.48 -6.52
C GLU A 291 8.31 5.46 -6.32
N ARG A 292 7.83 5.33 -5.08
CA ARG A 292 6.40 5.41 -4.74
C ARG A 292 5.82 6.81 -4.99
N SER A 293 6.66 7.84 -4.93
CA SER A 293 6.26 9.24 -5.13
C SER A 293 6.34 9.70 -6.60
N ARG A 294 6.67 8.83 -7.55
CA ARG A 294 6.75 9.19 -8.98
C ARG A 294 5.38 9.17 -9.66
N GLU A 295 5.25 9.99 -10.70
CA GLU A 295 4.13 9.85 -11.64
C GLU A 295 4.30 8.56 -12.44
N ARG A 296 3.23 7.80 -12.53
CA ARG A 296 3.13 6.55 -13.29
C ARG A 296 1.88 6.56 -14.15
N SER A 297 1.77 5.59 -15.05
CA SER A 297 0.52 5.40 -15.78
C SER A 297 -0.60 4.99 -14.82
N PRO A 298 -1.82 5.60 -14.89
CA PRO A 298 -2.96 5.15 -14.10
C PRO A 298 -3.33 3.68 -14.38
N LEU A 299 -2.85 3.12 -15.47
CA LEU A 299 -3.03 1.70 -15.77
C LEU A 299 -2.27 0.76 -14.80
N VAL A 300 -1.32 1.28 -14.01
CA VAL A 300 -0.68 0.50 -12.94
C VAL A 300 -1.70 0.11 -11.87
N ASP A 301 -2.53 1.06 -11.44
CA ASP A 301 -3.59 0.80 -10.46
C ASP A 301 -4.68 -0.09 -11.05
N LEU A 302 -5.06 0.17 -12.31
CA LEU A 302 -6.04 -0.67 -13.01
C LEU A 302 -5.55 -2.10 -13.17
N ALA A 303 -4.28 -2.31 -13.51
CA ALA A 303 -3.66 -3.63 -13.58
C ALA A 303 -3.72 -4.38 -12.24
N SER A 304 -3.33 -3.69 -11.15
CA SER A 304 -3.37 -4.26 -9.80
C SER A 304 -4.81 -4.63 -9.40
N LEU A 305 -5.78 -3.77 -9.70
CA LEU A 305 -7.19 -4.02 -9.40
C LEU A 305 -7.75 -5.22 -10.16
N LEU A 306 -7.45 -5.33 -11.46
CA LEU A 306 -7.87 -6.45 -12.29
C LEU A 306 -7.24 -7.78 -11.83
N LEU A 307 -5.96 -7.78 -11.48
CA LEU A 307 -5.29 -8.95 -10.91
C LEU A 307 -5.90 -9.38 -9.58
N SER A 308 -6.31 -8.42 -8.76
CA SER A 308 -6.95 -8.72 -7.48
C SER A 308 -8.31 -9.43 -7.66
N LEU A 309 -9.04 -9.16 -8.74
CA LEU A 309 -10.25 -9.92 -9.10
C LEU A 309 -9.90 -11.36 -9.50
N ASP A 310 -8.86 -11.56 -10.31
CA ASP A 310 -8.40 -12.90 -10.69
C ASP A 310 -7.98 -13.70 -9.44
N HIS A 311 -7.23 -13.11 -8.55
CA HIS A 311 -6.78 -13.73 -7.31
C HIS A 311 -7.95 -14.08 -6.38
N ALA A 312 -8.96 -13.21 -6.27
CA ALA A 312 -10.17 -13.50 -5.48
C ALA A 312 -10.94 -14.70 -6.07
N GLY A 313 -11.06 -14.75 -7.39
CA GLY A 313 -11.66 -15.90 -8.09
C GLY A 313 -10.90 -17.19 -7.82
N CYS A 314 -9.56 -17.18 -7.95
CA CYS A 314 -8.71 -18.34 -7.63
C CYS A 314 -8.89 -18.81 -6.19
N ALA A 315 -8.95 -17.87 -5.23
CA ALA A 315 -9.11 -18.18 -3.81
C ALA A 315 -10.50 -18.76 -3.51
N ALA A 316 -11.55 -18.24 -4.15
CA ALA A 316 -12.90 -18.78 -4.04
C ALA A 316 -12.98 -20.22 -4.59
N ALA A 317 -12.37 -20.49 -5.74
CA ALA A 317 -12.31 -21.84 -6.31
C ALA A 317 -11.55 -22.83 -5.42
N ARG A 318 -10.55 -22.36 -4.67
CA ARG A 318 -9.85 -23.20 -3.69
C ARG A 318 -10.74 -23.59 -2.52
N ARG A 319 -11.70 -22.73 -2.11
CA ARG A 319 -12.71 -23.02 -1.07
C ARG A 319 -13.86 -23.86 -1.64
N GLN A 320 -14.27 -23.59 -2.88
CA GLN A 320 -15.36 -24.27 -3.59
C GLN A 320 -14.88 -24.70 -4.98
N PRO A 321 -14.41 -25.96 -5.16
CA PRO A 321 -13.81 -26.42 -6.42
C PRO A 321 -14.76 -26.42 -7.63
N SER A 322 -16.08 -26.37 -7.41
CA SER A 322 -17.08 -26.28 -8.49
C SER A 322 -17.34 -24.83 -8.96
N PHE A 323 -16.73 -23.84 -8.32
CA PHE A 323 -16.89 -22.43 -8.71
C PHE A 323 -16.12 -22.14 -10.01
N ASP A 324 -16.85 -21.68 -11.04
CA ASP A 324 -16.27 -21.24 -12.31
C ASP A 324 -15.60 -19.87 -12.14
N TRP A 325 -14.42 -19.86 -11.51
CA TRP A 325 -13.70 -18.63 -11.25
C TRP A 325 -13.24 -17.92 -12.53
N ARG A 326 -12.89 -18.66 -13.59
CA ARG A 326 -12.43 -18.05 -14.86
C ARG A 326 -13.56 -17.29 -15.54
N GLY A 327 -14.75 -17.89 -15.62
CA GLY A 327 -15.92 -17.23 -16.17
C GLY A 327 -16.33 -16.01 -15.34
N TRP A 328 -16.31 -16.13 -14.00
CA TRP A 328 -16.59 -15.02 -13.12
C TRP A 328 -15.56 -13.89 -13.28
N SER A 329 -14.27 -14.19 -13.17
CA SER A 329 -13.18 -13.22 -13.29
C SER A 329 -13.25 -12.50 -14.64
N SER A 330 -13.45 -13.22 -15.75
CA SER A 330 -13.60 -12.62 -17.08
C SER A 330 -14.74 -11.58 -17.12
N ARG A 331 -15.90 -11.90 -16.53
CA ARG A 331 -17.04 -10.95 -16.47
C ARG A 331 -16.74 -9.76 -15.56
N ALA A 332 -16.17 -9.98 -14.38
CA ALA A 332 -15.84 -8.92 -13.43
C ALA A 332 -14.80 -7.97 -14.00
N ARG A 333 -13.74 -8.49 -14.64
CA ARG A 333 -12.72 -7.71 -15.33
C ARG A 333 -13.29 -6.89 -16.48
N ALA A 334 -14.14 -7.50 -17.31
CA ALA A 334 -14.80 -6.80 -18.42
C ALA A 334 -15.68 -5.64 -17.91
N ALA A 335 -16.44 -5.88 -16.84
CA ALA A 335 -17.27 -4.85 -16.21
C ALA A 335 -16.43 -3.70 -15.64
N CYS A 336 -15.31 -4.03 -14.95
CA CYS A 336 -14.37 -3.04 -14.40
C CYS A 336 -13.77 -2.18 -15.51
N LEU A 337 -13.27 -2.80 -16.57
CA LEU A 337 -12.67 -2.08 -17.71
C LEU A 337 -13.70 -1.20 -18.41
N SER A 338 -14.92 -1.72 -18.66
CA SER A 338 -15.98 -0.93 -19.33
C SER A 338 -16.37 0.27 -18.50
N ALA A 339 -16.52 0.11 -17.17
CA ALA A 339 -16.85 1.21 -16.26
C ALA A 339 -15.72 2.25 -16.19
N TYR A 340 -14.47 1.79 -16.13
CA TYR A 340 -13.31 2.68 -16.15
C TYR A 340 -13.24 3.48 -17.46
N GLU A 341 -13.37 2.82 -18.62
CA GLU A 341 -13.28 3.45 -19.95
C GLU A 341 -14.42 4.44 -20.22
N LEU A 342 -15.59 4.22 -19.62
CA LEU A 342 -16.72 5.14 -19.74
C LEU A 342 -16.37 6.54 -19.20
N GLU A 343 -15.53 6.61 -18.16
CA GLU A 343 -15.17 7.87 -17.50
C GLU A 343 -13.79 8.40 -17.90
N ALA A 344 -12.83 7.49 -18.10
CA ALA A 344 -11.42 7.84 -18.37
C ALA A 344 -11.04 7.80 -19.86
N GLY A 345 -11.94 7.26 -20.71
CA GLY A 345 -11.65 7.04 -22.14
C GLY A 345 -10.96 5.69 -22.39
N ALA A 346 -10.71 5.41 -23.68
CA ALA A 346 -10.17 4.13 -24.13
C ALA A 346 -8.80 3.85 -23.52
N VAL A 347 -8.63 2.61 -23.07
CA VAL A 347 -7.40 2.10 -22.43
C VAL A 347 -6.50 1.42 -23.47
N ASP A 348 -5.20 1.71 -23.43
CA ASP A 348 -4.19 0.93 -24.18
C ASP A 348 -4.10 -0.48 -23.57
N ARG A 349 -4.72 -1.44 -24.26
CA ARG A 349 -4.82 -2.85 -23.79
C ARG A 349 -3.48 -3.57 -23.79
N GLU A 350 -2.57 -3.19 -24.70
CA GLU A 350 -1.23 -3.80 -24.78
C GLU A 350 -0.36 -3.33 -23.60
N LEU A 351 -0.41 -2.03 -23.29
CA LEU A 351 0.27 -1.47 -22.13
C LEU A 351 -0.32 -2.03 -20.82
N LEU A 352 -1.64 -2.06 -20.71
CA LEU A 352 -2.31 -2.62 -19.53
C LEU A 352 -1.86 -4.06 -19.27
N ARG A 353 -1.86 -4.90 -20.32
CA ARG A 353 -1.43 -6.30 -20.21
C ARG A 353 0.06 -6.42 -19.80
N ALA A 354 0.93 -5.55 -20.32
CA ALA A 354 2.33 -5.52 -19.91
C ALA A 354 2.49 -5.16 -18.42
N LEU A 355 1.71 -4.20 -17.94
CA LEU A 355 1.70 -3.79 -16.52
C LEU A 355 1.12 -4.89 -15.61
N GLU A 356 0.08 -5.61 -16.05
CA GLU A 356 -0.42 -6.79 -15.33
C GLU A 356 0.67 -7.86 -15.17
N VAL A 357 1.36 -8.21 -16.26
CA VAL A 357 2.47 -9.18 -16.21
C VAL A 357 3.59 -8.69 -15.28
N ALA A 358 3.97 -7.41 -15.36
CA ALA A 358 4.99 -6.84 -14.50
C ALA A 358 4.57 -6.85 -13.01
N LYS A 359 3.30 -6.56 -12.69
CA LYS A 359 2.78 -6.64 -11.31
C LYS A 359 2.74 -8.09 -10.84
N GLU A 360 2.26 -9.02 -11.67
CA GLU A 360 2.14 -10.43 -11.31
C GLU A 360 3.50 -11.09 -11.01
N LEU A 361 4.56 -10.69 -11.69
CA LEU A 361 5.93 -11.11 -11.37
C LEU A 361 6.34 -10.65 -9.96
N ARG A 362 6.00 -9.42 -9.58
CA ARG A 362 6.27 -8.91 -8.21
C ARG A 362 5.46 -9.67 -7.16
N GLU A 363 4.18 -9.95 -7.44
CA GLU A 363 3.33 -10.76 -6.55
C GLU A 363 3.93 -12.17 -6.34
N LEU A 364 4.45 -12.80 -7.39
CA LEU A 364 5.14 -14.08 -7.29
C LEU A 364 6.36 -14.01 -6.37
N VAL A 365 7.19 -12.97 -6.53
CA VAL A 365 8.38 -12.78 -5.69
C VAL A 365 7.96 -12.52 -4.24
N TYR A 366 6.99 -11.64 -4.03
CA TYR A 366 6.48 -11.33 -2.71
C TYR A 366 5.89 -12.58 -2.02
N ALA A 367 4.99 -13.29 -2.71
CA ALA A 367 4.38 -14.50 -2.17
C ALA A 367 5.44 -15.59 -1.88
N SER A 368 6.44 -15.79 -2.73
CA SER A 368 7.47 -16.78 -2.51
C SER A 368 8.31 -16.50 -1.26
N ARG A 369 8.48 -15.22 -0.90
CA ARG A 369 9.31 -14.80 0.24
C ARG A 369 8.53 -14.68 1.54
N TRP A 370 7.29 -14.19 1.47
CA TRP A 370 6.57 -13.71 2.66
C TRP A 370 5.21 -14.37 2.89
N LEU A 371 4.56 -14.90 1.83
CA LEU A 371 3.22 -15.50 1.87
C LEU A 371 3.17 -16.78 1.03
N PRO A 372 3.96 -17.82 1.35
CA PRO A 372 4.05 -19.03 0.52
C PRO A 372 2.70 -19.75 0.34
N GLU A 373 1.78 -19.63 1.30
CA GLU A 373 0.41 -20.14 1.20
C GLU A 373 -0.43 -19.43 0.14
N TRP A 374 -0.03 -18.22 -0.28
CA TRP A 374 -0.69 -17.42 -1.32
C TRP A 374 -0.12 -17.64 -2.73
N LEU A 375 1.05 -18.25 -2.85
CA LEU A 375 1.80 -18.41 -4.09
C LEU A 375 1.02 -19.11 -5.22
N TYR A 376 -0.03 -19.88 -4.87
CA TYR A 376 -0.87 -20.55 -5.86
C TYR A 376 -1.62 -19.58 -6.77
N ALA A 377 -2.05 -18.43 -6.28
CA ALA A 377 -2.83 -17.46 -7.04
C ALA A 377 -2.02 -16.87 -8.20
N PRO A 378 -0.87 -16.20 -7.97
CA PRO A 378 -0.08 -15.66 -9.06
C PRO A 378 0.50 -16.75 -9.99
N ARG A 379 0.81 -17.95 -9.50
CA ARG A 379 1.21 -19.07 -10.37
C ARG A 379 0.12 -19.54 -11.30
N THR A 380 -1.14 -19.41 -10.90
CA THR A 380 -2.30 -19.77 -11.73
C THR A 380 -2.61 -18.69 -12.74
N VAL A 381 -2.49 -17.42 -12.35
CA VAL A 381 -2.91 -16.28 -13.17
C VAL A 381 -1.87 -15.92 -14.24
N LEU A 382 -0.56 -15.94 -13.93
CA LEU A 382 0.49 -15.54 -14.88
C LEU A 382 0.40 -16.26 -16.25
N PRO A 383 0.25 -17.61 -16.35
CA PRO A 383 0.11 -18.27 -17.65
C PRO A 383 -1.09 -17.76 -18.45
N ILE A 384 -2.21 -17.48 -17.77
CA ILE A 384 -3.43 -16.97 -18.42
C ILE A 384 -3.20 -15.58 -19.02
N LEU A 385 -2.46 -14.73 -18.31
CA LEU A 385 -2.08 -13.40 -18.82
C LEU A 385 -1.23 -13.49 -20.09
N LEU A 386 -0.44 -14.54 -20.23
CA LEU A 386 0.42 -14.75 -21.38
C LEU A 386 -0.34 -15.33 -22.59
N GLU A 387 -1.38 -16.17 -22.34
CA GLU A 387 -2.23 -16.78 -23.38
C GLU A 387 -3.22 -15.77 -24.00
N ALA A 388 -3.78 -14.86 -23.22
CA ALA A 388 -4.79 -13.91 -23.67
C ALA A 388 -4.17 -12.87 -24.62
N GLY A 389 -4.41 -13.03 -25.93
CA GLY A 389 -4.03 -12.06 -26.96
C GLY A 389 -3.23 -12.60 -28.13
N THR A 390 -3.57 -13.80 -28.60
CA THR A 390 -3.35 -14.20 -30.01
C THR A 390 -4.60 -13.93 -30.82
#